data_614620a4e1c0f6782a0c43a4112ca2a4
#
_entry.id   614620a4e1c0f6782a0c43a4112ca2a4
#
_cell.length_a   1.000
_cell.length_b   1.000
_cell.length_c   1.000
_cell.angle_alpha   90.00
_cell.angle_beta   90.00
_cell.angle_gamma   90.00
#
_symmetry.space_group_name_H-M   'P 1'
#
loop_
_entity.id
_entity.type
_entity.pdbx_description
1 polymer ?
#
loop_
_entity_poly.entity_id
_entity_poly.type
_entity_poly.pdbx_seq_one_letter_code
_entity_poly.pdbx_strand_id
1 'polypeptide(L)'
;MKFQQRDIVLVHFPFTDLSQTKLRPALIISAYQLIDSADFVCVQITSRSNSDPLFLPLEKDMIEGSLLLASGIRLNKIFCLNEKLVLHKIAALTPSSFVSILDKIKEKVFVVRN
;
A
#
# COMPACT_ATOMS: atom_id res chain seq x y z
N MET A 1 -1.66 -14.94 -10.81
CA MET A 1 -2.36 -14.17 -9.78
C MET A 1 -3.02 -12.95 -10.37
N LYS A 2 -4.20 -12.62 -9.85
CA LYS A 2 -4.96 -11.44 -10.27
C LYS A 2 -4.28 -10.13 -9.92
N PHE A 3 -3.57 -10.09 -8.80
CA PHE A 3 -2.96 -8.87 -8.27
C PHE A 3 -1.47 -9.08 -8.14
N GLN A 4 -0.72 -7.98 -8.25
CA GLN A 4 0.73 -8.07 -8.26
C GLN A 4 1.35 -6.84 -7.62
N GLN A 5 2.65 -6.92 -7.39
CA GLN A 5 3.46 -5.83 -6.88
C GLN A 5 3.21 -4.55 -7.69
N ARG A 6 3.14 -3.42 -7.04
CA ARG A 6 2.80 -2.09 -7.54
C ARG A 6 1.30 -1.82 -7.67
N ASP A 7 0.46 -2.84 -7.61
CA ASP A 7 -0.99 -2.61 -7.66
C ASP A 7 -1.47 -1.86 -6.43
N ILE A 8 -2.36 -0.91 -6.66
CA ILE A 8 -3.13 -0.26 -5.61
C ILE A 8 -4.51 -0.92 -5.64
N VAL A 9 -4.89 -1.52 -4.53
CA VAL A 9 -6.11 -2.33 -4.44
C VAL A 9 -7.03 -1.78 -3.36
N LEU A 10 -8.33 -1.95 -3.56
CA LEU A 10 -9.33 -1.62 -2.56
C LEU A 10 -9.59 -2.85 -1.70
N VAL A 11 -9.45 -2.70 -0.39
CA VAL A 11 -9.51 -3.82 0.53
C VAL A 11 -10.46 -3.54 1.68
N HIS A 12 -11.00 -4.62 2.26
CA HIS A 12 -11.69 -4.56 3.55
C HIS A 12 -10.63 -4.50 4.64
N PHE A 13 -10.48 -3.34 5.26
CA PHE A 13 -9.48 -3.13 6.29
C PHE A 13 -10.11 -3.37 7.65
N PRO A 14 -9.60 -4.36 8.43
CA PRO A 14 -10.13 -4.61 9.76
C PRO A 14 -9.67 -3.53 10.74
N PHE A 15 -10.61 -3.03 11.53
CA PHE A 15 -10.30 -2.16 12.65
C PHE A 15 -10.24 -2.96 13.94
N THR A 16 -9.72 -2.33 14.99
CA THR A 16 -9.72 -2.93 16.33
C THR A 16 -11.13 -3.23 16.83
N ASP A 17 -12.11 -2.48 16.37
CA ASP A 17 -13.51 -2.83 16.56
C ASP A 17 -13.93 -3.80 15.46
N LEU A 18 -14.00 -5.07 15.79
CA LEU A 18 -14.28 -6.14 14.84
C LEU A 18 -15.71 -6.13 14.30
N SER A 19 -16.58 -5.29 14.81
CA SER A 19 -17.95 -5.17 14.31
C SER A 19 -18.02 -4.40 13.00
N GLN A 20 -16.95 -3.71 12.58
CA GLN A 20 -16.93 -2.89 11.39
C GLN A 20 -15.68 -3.12 10.56
N THR A 21 -15.87 -3.16 9.23
CA THR A 21 -14.79 -3.07 8.28
C THR A 21 -14.98 -1.81 7.44
N LYS A 22 -13.89 -1.24 6.98
CA LYS A 22 -13.91 -0.07 6.13
C LYS A 22 -13.09 -0.35 4.89
N LEU A 23 -13.59 0.12 3.73
CA LEU A 23 -12.86 -0.01 2.49
C LEU A 23 -11.75 1.02 2.46
N ARG A 24 -10.52 0.56 2.21
CA ARG A 24 -9.35 1.44 2.10
C ARG A 24 -8.45 0.99 0.98
N PRO A 25 -7.74 1.91 0.33
CA PRO A 25 -6.71 1.52 -0.63
C PRO A 25 -5.45 1.05 0.09
N ALA A 26 -4.76 0.11 -0.55
CA ALA A 26 -3.49 -0.40 -0.09
C ALA A 26 -2.59 -0.66 -1.29
N LEU A 27 -1.29 -0.48 -1.10
CA LEU A 27 -0.28 -0.74 -2.12
C LEU A 27 0.33 -2.11 -1.85
N ILE A 28 0.32 -3.00 -2.85
CA ILE A 28 1.00 -4.29 -2.75
C ILE A 28 2.50 -4.07 -2.95
N ILE A 29 3.28 -4.47 -1.95
CA ILE A 29 4.74 -4.31 -1.99
C ILE A 29 5.50 -5.63 -2.08
N SER A 30 4.86 -6.76 -1.83
CA SER A 30 5.53 -8.05 -1.93
C SER A 30 5.62 -8.51 -3.39
N ALA A 31 6.74 -9.16 -3.73
CA ALA A 31 6.90 -9.79 -5.03
C ALA A 31 6.03 -11.03 -5.10
N TYR A 32 5.26 -11.13 -6.19
CA TYR A 32 4.27 -12.19 -6.28
C TYR A 32 4.89 -13.59 -6.37
N GLN A 33 6.07 -13.71 -6.96
CA GLN A 33 6.72 -15.01 -7.11
C GLN A 33 7.20 -15.62 -5.79
N LEU A 34 7.12 -14.89 -4.71
CA LEU A 34 7.42 -15.42 -3.38
C LEU A 34 6.25 -16.15 -2.76
N ILE A 35 5.15 -16.28 -3.49
CA ILE A 35 3.88 -16.60 -2.87
C ILE A 35 3.30 -17.90 -3.38
N ASP A 36 3.46 -18.95 -2.60
CA ASP A 36 2.54 -20.07 -2.59
C ASP A 36 1.35 -19.80 -1.68
N SER A 37 1.36 -18.71 -0.95
CA SER A 37 0.25 -18.31 -0.11
C SER A 37 -0.59 -17.25 -0.82
N ALA A 38 -1.83 -17.12 -0.39
CA ALA A 38 -2.75 -16.12 -0.91
C ALA A 38 -2.59 -14.77 -0.22
N ASP A 39 -1.49 -14.55 0.51
CA ASP A 39 -1.27 -13.35 1.29
C ASP A 39 -0.33 -12.39 0.56
N PHE A 40 -0.64 -11.11 0.67
CA PHE A 40 0.23 -10.02 0.20
C PHE A 40 0.77 -9.25 1.38
N VAL A 41 1.97 -8.70 1.23
CA VAL A 41 2.46 -7.65 2.11
C VAL A 41 2.09 -6.32 1.47
N CYS A 42 1.42 -5.48 2.23
CA CYS A 42 0.89 -4.21 1.75
C CYS A 42 1.31 -3.07 2.65
N VAL A 43 1.18 -1.85 2.13
CA VAL A 43 1.34 -0.63 2.92
C VAL A 43 0.07 0.22 2.76
N GLN A 44 -0.33 0.87 3.83
CA GLN A 44 -1.58 1.63 3.87
C GLN A 44 -1.50 2.90 3.04
N ILE A 45 -2.55 3.16 2.27
CA ILE A 45 -2.78 4.45 1.61
C ILE A 45 -3.94 5.13 2.32
N THR A 46 -3.79 6.44 2.56
CA THR A 46 -4.82 7.22 3.23
C THR A 46 -5.04 8.54 2.48
N SER A 47 -6.29 9.02 2.50
CA SER A 47 -6.62 10.35 1.97
C SER A 47 -6.38 11.46 2.99
N ARG A 48 -6.08 11.12 4.23
CA ARG A 48 -5.80 12.12 5.26
C ARG A 48 -4.34 12.54 5.17
N SER A 49 -4.12 13.82 4.85
CA SER A 49 -2.79 14.38 4.98
C SER A 49 -2.44 14.54 6.45
N ASN A 50 -1.18 14.40 6.79
CA ASN A 50 -0.71 14.65 8.14
C ASN A 50 0.75 15.10 8.10
N SER A 51 1.25 15.54 9.23
CA SER A 51 2.62 16.04 9.36
C SER A 51 3.62 14.94 9.74
N ASP A 52 3.19 13.68 9.77
CA ASP A 52 4.07 12.55 10.07
C ASP A 52 5.15 12.47 8.98
N PRO A 53 6.45 12.46 9.36
CA PRO A 53 7.53 12.34 8.37
C PRO A 53 7.49 11.03 7.58
N LEU A 54 6.73 10.04 8.03
CA LEU A 54 6.55 8.78 7.31
C LEU A 54 5.33 8.78 6.39
N PHE A 55 4.67 9.92 6.24
CA PHE A 55 3.61 10.09 5.26
C PHE A 55 4.19 10.63 3.95
N LEU A 56 3.99 9.92 2.86
CA LEU A 56 4.48 10.31 1.53
C LEU A 56 3.30 10.60 0.62
N PRO A 57 3.08 11.87 0.22
CA PRO A 57 2.01 12.18 -0.74
C PRO A 57 2.22 11.49 -2.08
N LEU A 58 1.12 11.06 -2.69
CA LEU A 58 1.11 10.48 -4.03
C LEU A 58 0.75 11.57 -5.04
N GLU A 59 1.67 11.85 -5.96
CA GLU A 59 1.44 12.79 -7.06
C GLU A 59 0.84 12.05 -8.27
N LYS A 60 0.17 12.77 -9.15
CA LYS A 60 -0.48 12.17 -10.31
C LYS A 60 0.48 11.40 -11.21
N ASP A 61 1.69 11.90 -11.39
CA ASP A 61 2.68 11.29 -12.26
C ASP A 61 3.29 10.01 -11.67
N MET A 62 3.02 9.72 -10.40
CA MET A 62 3.44 8.48 -9.75
C MET A 62 2.48 7.33 -9.98
N ILE A 63 1.32 7.58 -10.56
CA ILE A 63 0.20 6.65 -10.59
C ILE A 63 -0.22 6.36 -12.02
N GLU A 64 -0.38 5.07 -12.33
CA GLU A 64 -1.06 4.60 -13.53
C GLU A 64 -2.52 4.38 -13.15
N GLY A 65 -3.43 5.09 -13.80
CA GLY A 65 -4.83 5.15 -13.40
C GLY A 65 -5.09 6.39 -12.55
N SER A 66 -6.10 6.33 -11.72
CA SER A 66 -6.45 7.49 -10.88
C SER A 66 -7.01 7.05 -9.53
N LEU A 67 -6.82 7.91 -8.54
CA LEU A 67 -7.45 7.77 -7.23
C LEU A 67 -8.51 8.87 -7.10
N LEU A 68 -9.64 8.53 -6.46
CA LEU A 68 -10.76 9.48 -6.30
C LEU A 68 -10.39 10.68 -5.44
N LEU A 69 -9.52 10.46 -4.44
CA LEU A 69 -9.11 11.51 -3.52
C LEU A 69 -7.60 11.63 -3.55
N ALA A 70 -7.12 12.84 -3.30
CA ALA A 70 -5.70 13.05 -3.05
C ALA A 70 -5.29 12.16 -1.88
N SER A 71 -4.20 11.40 -2.06
CA SER A 71 -3.83 10.35 -1.13
C SER A 71 -2.33 10.34 -0.90
N GLY A 72 -1.91 9.62 0.13
CA GLY A 72 -0.52 9.38 0.41
C GLY A 72 -0.30 8.03 1.08
N ILE A 73 0.94 7.61 1.11
CA ILE A 73 1.35 6.34 1.69
C ILE A 73 1.87 6.57 3.10
N ARG A 74 1.40 5.74 4.03
CA ARG A 74 1.95 5.69 5.38
C ARG A 74 3.03 4.61 5.41
N LEU A 75 4.28 5.03 5.25
CA LEU A 75 5.42 4.14 4.99
C LEU A 75 5.62 3.08 6.08
N ASN A 76 5.19 3.35 7.31
CA ASN A 76 5.35 2.42 8.44
C ASN A 76 4.10 1.60 8.75
N LYS A 77 3.01 1.79 7.99
CA LYS A 77 1.79 0.99 8.19
C LYS A 77 1.80 -0.19 7.23
N ILE A 78 2.64 -1.16 7.53
CA ILE A 78 2.85 -2.35 6.73
C ILE A 78 2.06 -3.49 7.37
N PHE A 79 1.35 -4.25 6.53
CA PHE A 79 0.50 -5.33 7.04
C PHE A 79 0.36 -6.42 5.98
N CYS A 80 0.03 -7.62 6.44
CA CYS A 80 -0.27 -8.74 5.56
C CYS A 80 -1.77 -8.82 5.33
N LEU A 81 -2.15 -9.16 4.11
CA LEU A 81 -3.54 -9.20 3.70
C LEU A 81 -3.79 -10.41 2.81
N ASN A 82 -4.81 -11.20 3.14
CA ASN A 82 -5.22 -12.30 2.28
C ASN A 82 -5.95 -11.74 1.05
N GLU A 83 -5.68 -12.32 -0.13
CA GLU A 83 -6.28 -11.84 -1.38
C GLU A 83 -7.80 -11.86 -1.38
N LYS A 84 -8.42 -12.69 -0.54
CA LYS A 84 -9.88 -12.74 -0.41
C LYS A 84 -10.47 -11.44 0.11
N LEU A 85 -9.66 -10.63 0.79
CA LEU A 85 -10.10 -9.33 1.31
C LEU A 85 -9.97 -8.21 0.28
N VAL A 86 -9.41 -8.50 -0.88
CA VAL A 86 -9.25 -7.53 -1.97
C VAL A 86 -10.50 -7.54 -2.83
N LEU A 87 -11.12 -6.37 -3.00
CA LEU A 87 -12.27 -6.23 -3.88
C LEU A 87 -11.82 -6.15 -5.33
N HIS A 88 -10.99 -5.18 -5.64
CA HIS A 88 -10.49 -4.99 -7.00
C HIS A 88 -9.28 -4.04 -7.00
N LYS A 89 -8.56 -4.06 -8.10
CA LYS A 89 -7.49 -3.11 -8.38
C LYS A 89 -8.10 -1.78 -8.82
N ILE A 90 -7.57 -0.67 -8.29
CA ILE A 90 -8.03 0.67 -8.65
C ILE A 90 -6.99 1.49 -9.41
N ALA A 91 -5.71 1.18 -9.23
CA ALA A 91 -4.61 1.88 -9.88
C ALA A 91 -3.34 1.07 -9.73
N ALA A 92 -2.22 1.61 -10.18
CA ALA A 92 -0.90 1.04 -9.89
C ALA A 92 0.10 2.18 -9.77
N LEU A 93 1.19 1.97 -9.07
CA LEU A 93 2.31 2.89 -9.12
C LEU A 93 3.13 2.65 -10.38
N THR A 94 3.71 3.72 -10.91
CA THR A 94 4.71 3.57 -11.97
C THR A 94 5.91 2.79 -11.43
N PRO A 95 6.65 2.07 -12.28
CA PRO A 95 7.81 1.29 -11.79
C PRO A 95 8.84 2.13 -11.06
N SER A 96 9.16 3.33 -11.58
CA SER A 96 10.16 4.20 -10.94
C SER A 96 9.68 4.72 -9.59
N SER A 97 8.42 5.08 -9.48
CA SER A 97 7.85 5.54 -8.21
C SER A 97 7.82 4.42 -7.18
N PHE A 98 7.52 3.21 -7.62
CA PHE A 98 7.51 2.06 -6.73
C PHE A 98 8.90 1.78 -6.14
N VAL A 99 9.95 1.81 -6.98
CA VAL A 99 11.32 1.64 -6.51
C VAL A 99 11.68 2.72 -5.48
N SER A 100 11.31 3.97 -5.77
CA SER A 100 11.56 5.08 -4.85
C SER A 100 10.87 4.87 -3.49
N ILE A 101 9.64 4.36 -3.51
CA ILE A 101 8.89 4.12 -2.26
C ILE A 101 9.53 2.97 -1.46
N LEU A 102 9.92 1.89 -2.12
CA LEU A 102 10.62 0.80 -1.43
C LEU A 102 11.92 1.27 -0.81
N ASP A 103 12.67 2.12 -1.51
CA ASP A 103 13.91 2.68 -0.98
C ASP A 103 13.64 3.52 0.27
N LYS A 104 12.59 4.32 0.26
CA LYS A 104 12.21 5.13 1.43
C LYS A 104 11.79 4.25 2.61
N ILE A 105 11.08 3.18 2.36
CA ILE A 105 10.72 2.23 3.43
C ILE A 105 11.98 1.63 4.05
N LYS A 106 12.94 1.22 3.23
CA LYS A 106 14.21 0.68 3.73
C LYS A 106 14.99 1.71 4.52
N GLU A 107 15.08 2.94 4.02
CA GLU A 107 15.87 4.00 4.66
C GLU A 107 15.26 4.50 5.98
N LYS A 108 13.94 4.57 6.06
CA LYS A 108 13.25 5.22 7.17
C LYS A 108 12.64 4.26 8.17
N VAL A 109 12.21 3.07 7.71
CA VAL A 109 11.48 2.12 8.55
C VAL A 109 12.38 0.96 8.97
N PHE A 110 13.16 0.43 8.06
CA PHE A 110 13.96 -0.76 8.30
C PHE A 110 15.45 -0.49 8.41
N VAL A 111 15.82 0.75 8.72
CA VAL A 111 17.22 1.07 8.96
C VAL A 111 17.69 0.45 10.27
N VAL A 112 18.90 -0.11 10.25
CA VAL A 112 19.50 -0.66 11.47
C VAL A 112 19.99 0.49 12.32
N ARG A 113 19.60 0.50 13.58
CA ARG A 113 20.02 1.51 14.54
C ARG A 113 21.06 0.90 15.49
N ASN A 114 22.09 1.66 15.73
CA ASN A 114 23.16 1.28 16.67
C ASN A 114 22.94 1.95 18.02
#